data_f395f12397e2ae097288ae7078290523
#
_entry.id   f395f12397e2ae097288ae7078290523
#
_cell.length_a   1.000
_cell.length_b   1.000
_cell.length_c   1.000
_cell.angle_alpha   90.00
_cell.angle_beta   90.00
_cell.angle_gamma   90.00
#
_symmetry.space_group_name_H-M   'P 1'
#
loop_
_entity.id
_entity.type
_entity.pdbx_description
1 polymer ?
#
loop_
_entity_poly.entity_id
_entity_poly.type
_entity_poly.pdbx_seq_one_letter_code
_entity_poly.pdbx_strand_id
1 'polypeptide(L)'
;MEDVYKRQLLGLAPQYTLSYKPYLDPRVNLRWSLPAWELLSRDLKLSLDAGWGLTTRMPTLNYLYPDPRYVDITQLAYYDINAPYERSLYYVRTYIEDATNYKLRATRNQKLDLRLSAEWGRNRISVSYFRELMTTGFRYRSTAQVYAYNKYDASAIDYTQLTGQPDISTIPYTPAARIESTSRPENGSMIRKEGVELQIMTERIPVINTSLILGGAWFRSTYSNSVPLFYAVSGVYGDVILSDQYLGLYNWQDGSENQSLSTNLLLDTQIPQWGLILTTAIESTWLVSRRRLPQDGRPIAYLDVHDGKLHPYTAESEQDTYLQHLLIRYSDTLFKPSRIPLALGVNLKVSKQLGRLFTLSLFANNVLDYLPDYKVGSATLRRTATPYFGMELRIKI
;
A
#
# COMPACT_ATOMS: atom_id res chain seq x y z
N MET A 1 15.14 -28.73 8.63
CA MET A 1 16.09 -27.91 7.87
C MET A 1 16.56 -28.57 6.58
N GLU A 2 16.90 -29.83 6.60
CA GLU A 2 17.41 -30.56 5.41
C GLU A 2 16.43 -30.66 4.24
N ASP A 3 15.14 -30.81 4.51
CA ASP A 3 14.07 -30.87 3.48
C ASP A 3 13.82 -29.54 2.76
N VAL A 4 13.99 -28.41 3.45
CA VAL A 4 13.84 -27.07 2.87
C VAL A 4 15.01 -26.79 1.92
N TYR A 5 16.21 -27.15 2.31
CA TYR A 5 17.41 -27.02 1.45
C TYR A 5 17.35 -27.94 0.21
N LYS A 6 16.86 -29.16 0.34
CA LYS A 6 16.65 -30.05 -0.81
C LYS A 6 15.62 -29.48 -1.80
N ARG A 7 14.56 -28.86 -1.32
CA ARG A 7 13.54 -28.22 -2.18
C ARG A 7 14.09 -27.00 -2.92
N GLN A 8 14.99 -26.23 -2.29
CA GLN A 8 15.66 -25.08 -2.92
C GLN A 8 16.67 -25.48 -4.00
N LEU A 9 17.41 -26.58 -3.78
CA LEU A 9 18.43 -27.09 -4.72
C LEU A 9 17.84 -27.78 -5.94
N LEU A 10 16.65 -28.39 -5.83
CA LEU A 10 16.00 -29.15 -6.91
C LEU A 10 15.09 -28.32 -7.80
N GLY A 11 15.07 -26.99 -7.61
CA GLY A 11 14.14 -26.10 -8.28
C GLY A 11 12.73 -26.14 -7.67
N LEU A 12 11.78 -25.46 -8.32
CA LEU A 12 10.41 -25.44 -7.86
C LEU A 12 9.86 -26.86 -7.75
N ALA A 13 9.44 -27.23 -6.54
CA ALA A 13 8.84 -28.53 -6.33
C ALA A 13 7.69 -28.75 -7.32
N PRO A 14 7.50 -29.98 -7.85
CA PRO A 14 6.47 -30.29 -8.84
C PRO A 14 5.04 -29.91 -8.43
N GLN A 15 4.82 -29.74 -7.16
CA GLN A 15 3.54 -29.35 -6.55
C GLN A 15 3.15 -27.86 -6.75
N TYR A 16 4.09 -26.99 -7.19
CA TYR A 16 3.74 -25.61 -7.51
C TYR A 16 2.98 -25.55 -8.84
N THR A 17 1.89 -24.76 -8.86
CA THR A 17 1.16 -24.48 -10.09
C THR A 17 1.83 -23.44 -10.99
N LEU A 18 2.96 -22.88 -10.55
CA LEU A 18 3.79 -21.99 -11.35
C LEU A 18 4.32 -22.79 -12.56
N SER A 19 3.92 -22.36 -13.73
CA SER A 19 4.38 -22.95 -14.97
C SER A 19 5.81 -22.51 -15.27
N TYR A 20 6.67 -23.43 -15.64
CA TYR A 20 7.98 -23.15 -16.24
C TYR A 20 7.87 -22.64 -17.68
N LYS A 21 6.66 -22.54 -18.23
CA LYS A 21 6.44 -21.99 -19.56
C LYS A 21 6.76 -20.51 -19.57
N PRO A 22 7.37 -19.98 -20.64
CA PRO A 22 7.61 -18.55 -20.76
C PRO A 22 6.30 -17.79 -20.73
N TYR A 23 6.27 -16.72 -19.95
CA TYR A 23 5.14 -15.78 -19.98
C TYR A 23 5.36 -14.80 -21.11
N LEU A 24 4.33 -14.64 -21.94
CA LEU A 24 4.33 -13.63 -23.00
C LEU A 24 3.84 -12.31 -22.41
N ASP A 25 4.65 -11.29 -22.54
CA ASP A 25 4.35 -9.90 -22.16
C ASP A 25 4.23 -9.04 -23.44
N PRO A 26 3.10 -9.17 -24.18
CA PRO A 26 2.90 -8.41 -25.39
C PRO A 26 2.85 -6.91 -25.09
N ARG A 27 3.46 -6.13 -26.00
CA ARG A 27 3.43 -4.67 -25.98
C ARG A 27 3.16 -4.17 -27.37
N VAL A 28 2.21 -3.26 -27.48
CA VAL A 28 1.87 -2.59 -28.73
C VAL A 28 1.98 -1.09 -28.48
N ASN A 29 2.79 -0.42 -29.30
CA ASN A 29 2.90 1.03 -29.32
C ASN A 29 2.57 1.52 -30.72
N LEU A 30 1.69 2.50 -30.77
CA LEU A 30 1.21 3.11 -32.00
C LEU A 30 1.51 4.61 -31.92
N ARG A 31 2.10 5.16 -32.97
CA ARG A 31 2.21 6.59 -33.14
C ARG A 31 1.56 6.99 -34.44
N TRP A 32 0.66 7.93 -34.36
CA TRP A 32 0.02 8.54 -35.52
C TRP A 32 0.35 10.02 -35.53
N SER A 33 1.11 10.46 -36.54
CA SER A 33 1.45 11.85 -36.75
C SER A 33 0.63 12.37 -37.93
N LEU A 34 -0.10 13.44 -37.69
CA LEU A 34 -0.84 14.12 -38.75
C LEU A 34 0.13 14.92 -39.63
N PRO A 35 -0.19 15.13 -40.90
CA PRO A 35 0.55 16.06 -41.75
C PRO A 35 0.68 17.43 -41.07
N ALA A 36 1.81 18.07 -41.24
CA ALA A 36 1.99 19.41 -40.70
C ALA A 36 1.05 20.40 -41.42
N TRP A 37 0.40 21.25 -40.65
CA TRP A 37 -0.40 22.36 -41.18
C TRP A 37 0.27 23.67 -40.89
N GLU A 38 0.27 24.59 -41.85
CA GLU A 38 0.74 25.94 -41.60
C GLU A 38 -0.31 26.72 -40.79
N LEU A 39 0.05 27.16 -39.59
CA LEU A 39 -0.78 28.02 -38.74
C LEU A 39 0.05 29.24 -38.34
N LEU A 40 -0.40 30.46 -38.73
CA LEU A 40 0.29 31.71 -38.43
C LEU A 40 1.77 31.66 -38.88
N SER A 41 2.02 31.22 -40.14
CA SER A 41 3.37 31.10 -40.72
C SER A 41 4.34 30.18 -39.96
N ARG A 42 3.79 29.20 -39.23
CA ARG A 42 4.57 28.17 -38.54
C ARG A 42 3.89 26.80 -38.68
N ASP A 43 4.70 25.77 -38.74
CA ASP A 43 4.20 24.38 -38.76
C ASP A 43 3.53 24.00 -37.44
N LEU A 44 2.29 23.57 -37.51
CA LEU A 44 1.57 22.86 -36.45
C LEU A 44 1.65 21.36 -36.71
N LYS A 45 2.29 20.62 -35.81
CA LYS A 45 2.38 19.15 -35.86
C LYS A 45 1.58 18.56 -34.72
N LEU A 46 0.68 17.65 -35.05
CA LEU A 46 -0.11 16.91 -34.09
C LEU A 46 0.29 15.45 -34.11
N SER A 47 0.43 14.84 -32.94
CA SER A 47 0.67 13.40 -32.82
C SER A 47 -0.16 12.78 -31.72
N LEU A 48 -0.63 11.57 -31.98
CA LEU A 48 -1.30 10.70 -31.00
C LEU A 48 -0.43 9.47 -30.82
N ASP A 49 -0.02 9.23 -29.58
CA ASP A 49 0.67 8.02 -29.15
C ASP A 49 -0.28 7.18 -28.33
N ALA A 50 -0.35 5.88 -28.61
CA ALA A 50 -1.11 4.91 -27.84
C ALA A 50 -0.21 3.71 -27.50
N GLY A 51 -0.15 3.33 -26.25
CA GLY A 51 0.60 2.20 -25.76
C GLY A 51 -0.30 1.26 -24.97
N TRP A 52 -0.22 -0.03 -25.25
CA TRP A 52 -0.84 -1.07 -24.42
C TRP A 52 0.14 -2.20 -24.20
N GLY A 53 0.13 -2.75 -22.99
CA GLY A 53 1.00 -3.87 -22.69
C GLY A 53 0.61 -4.64 -21.45
N LEU A 54 1.11 -5.86 -21.41
CA LEU A 54 1.08 -6.72 -20.22
C LEU A 54 2.48 -6.83 -19.63
N THR A 55 2.55 -6.92 -18.31
CA THR A 55 3.81 -7.21 -17.60
C THR A 55 3.53 -8.29 -16.58
N THR A 56 4.29 -9.36 -16.64
CA THR A 56 4.22 -10.48 -15.70
C THR A 56 5.26 -10.29 -14.61
N ARG A 57 4.87 -10.54 -13.36
CA ARG A 57 5.77 -10.55 -12.21
C ARG A 57 5.67 -11.90 -11.52
N MET A 58 6.80 -12.56 -11.35
CA MET A 58 6.91 -13.80 -10.58
C MET A 58 6.89 -13.50 -9.08
N PRO A 59 6.37 -14.43 -8.24
CA PRO A 59 6.51 -14.32 -6.79
C PRO A 59 7.98 -14.33 -6.38
N THR A 60 8.32 -13.56 -5.36
CA THR A 60 9.66 -13.59 -4.77
C THR A 60 9.86 -14.87 -3.95
N LEU A 61 11.12 -15.18 -3.60
CA LEU A 61 11.46 -16.35 -2.79
C LEU A 61 10.70 -16.36 -1.46
N ASN A 62 10.50 -15.23 -0.82
CA ASN A 62 9.76 -15.12 0.45
C ASN A 62 8.28 -15.52 0.31
N TYR A 63 7.70 -15.37 -0.89
CA TYR A 63 6.34 -15.85 -1.17
C TYR A 63 6.31 -17.33 -1.54
N LEU A 64 7.38 -17.84 -2.17
CA LEU A 64 7.46 -19.25 -2.57
C LEU A 64 7.86 -20.15 -1.41
N TYR A 65 8.74 -19.67 -0.55
CA TYR A 65 9.31 -20.42 0.58
C TYR A 65 9.14 -19.63 1.88
N PRO A 66 7.89 -19.42 2.34
CA PRO A 66 7.67 -18.81 3.65
C PRO A 66 8.18 -19.75 4.74
N ASP A 67 8.63 -19.17 5.85
CA ASP A 67 8.97 -19.95 7.03
C ASP A 67 7.76 -20.71 7.57
N PRO A 68 7.94 -21.92 8.13
CA PRO A 68 6.90 -22.62 8.85
C PRO A 68 6.30 -21.74 9.96
N ARG A 69 5.01 -21.89 10.20
CA ARG A 69 4.32 -21.20 11.29
C ARG A 69 4.26 -22.09 12.52
N TYR A 70 4.71 -21.55 13.63
CA TYR A 70 4.63 -22.20 14.93
C TYR A 70 3.45 -21.61 15.68
N VAL A 71 2.50 -22.47 16.08
CA VAL A 71 1.30 -22.09 16.83
C VAL A 71 1.44 -22.70 18.21
N ASP A 72 1.78 -21.86 19.18
CA ASP A 72 2.01 -22.26 20.57
C ASP A 72 0.73 -22.10 21.37
N ILE A 73 0.20 -23.20 21.89
CA ILE A 73 -1.00 -23.22 22.72
C ILE A 73 -0.62 -23.58 24.14
N THR A 74 -0.79 -22.64 25.05
CA THR A 74 -0.57 -22.86 26.47
C THR A 74 -1.63 -23.82 27.01
N GLN A 75 -1.18 -24.97 27.48
CA GLN A 75 -2.01 -25.99 28.09
C GLN A 75 -2.11 -25.85 29.62
N LEU A 76 -1.00 -25.38 30.23
CA LEU A 76 -0.92 -25.07 31.66
C LEU A 76 0.00 -23.85 31.85
N ALA A 77 -0.43 -22.92 32.67
CA ALA A 77 0.44 -21.86 33.20
C ALA A 77 0.28 -21.86 34.72
N TYR A 78 1.27 -22.38 35.42
CA TYR A 78 1.33 -22.38 36.87
C TYR A 78 2.55 -21.58 37.32
N TYR A 79 2.31 -20.60 38.19
CA TYR A 79 3.36 -19.72 38.71
C TYR A 79 3.36 -19.75 40.22
N ASP A 80 4.47 -20.23 40.83
CA ASP A 80 4.68 -20.19 42.29
C ASP A 80 5.50 -18.93 42.63
N ILE A 81 4.84 -17.99 43.35
CA ILE A 81 5.46 -16.71 43.75
C ILE A 81 6.63 -16.89 44.73
N ASN A 82 6.62 -17.98 45.53
CA ASN A 82 7.63 -18.24 46.55
C ASN A 82 8.87 -18.96 45.98
N ALA A 83 8.72 -19.69 44.88
CA ALA A 83 9.79 -20.43 44.22
C ALA A 83 9.61 -20.44 42.70
N PRO A 84 9.68 -19.27 42.06
CA PRO A 84 9.29 -19.10 40.64
C PRO A 84 10.12 -19.92 39.67
N TYR A 85 11.40 -20.14 39.94
CA TYR A 85 12.30 -20.91 39.07
C TYR A 85 12.24 -22.43 39.31
N GLU A 86 11.86 -22.85 40.52
CA GLU A 86 11.92 -24.23 40.94
C GLU A 86 10.57 -24.94 40.78
N ARG A 87 9.46 -24.22 41.01
CA ARG A 87 8.12 -24.81 41.11
C ARG A 87 7.13 -24.31 40.05
N SER A 88 7.47 -23.28 39.30
CA SER A 88 6.60 -22.83 38.21
C SER A 88 6.69 -23.74 36.99
N LEU A 89 5.56 -23.95 36.32
CA LEU A 89 5.49 -24.74 35.09
C LEU A 89 4.67 -24.03 34.02
N TYR A 90 5.29 -23.85 32.87
CA TYR A 90 4.61 -23.36 31.68
C TYR A 90 4.65 -24.46 30.62
N TYR A 91 3.49 -25.10 30.40
CA TYR A 91 3.40 -26.23 29.47
C TYR A 91 2.67 -25.84 28.22
N VAL A 92 3.32 -25.99 27.07
CA VAL A 92 2.85 -25.50 25.76
C VAL A 92 2.82 -26.65 24.77
N ARG A 93 1.78 -26.69 23.95
CA ARG A 93 1.71 -27.54 22.77
C ARG A 93 1.95 -26.70 21.52
N THR A 94 3.00 -27.01 20.79
CA THR A 94 3.34 -26.34 19.53
C THR A 94 2.82 -27.13 18.35
N TYR A 95 2.07 -26.47 17.48
CA TYR A 95 1.72 -26.98 16.15
C TYR A 95 2.61 -26.31 15.10
N ILE A 96 3.06 -27.08 14.12
CA ILE A 96 3.90 -26.58 13.03
C ILE A 96 3.10 -26.65 11.75
N GLU A 97 2.89 -25.50 11.09
CA GLU A 97 2.13 -25.39 9.86
C GLU A 97 3.03 -25.04 8.67
N ASP A 98 2.81 -25.70 7.55
CA ASP A 98 3.36 -25.29 6.27
C ASP A 98 2.58 -24.10 5.72
N ALA A 99 3.19 -22.91 5.79
CA ALA A 99 2.61 -21.68 5.26
C ALA A 99 2.71 -21.57 3.72
N THR A 100 3.25 -22.58 3.04
CA THR A 100 3.47 -22.56 1.60
C THR A 100 2.15 -22.60 0.83
N ASN A 101 1.99 -21.70 -0.13
CA ASN A 101 0.88 -21.76 -1.07
C ASN A 101 1.35 -22.28 -2.43
N TYR A 102 1.15 -23.57 -2.66
CA TYR A 102 1.50 -24.22 -3.93
C TYR A 102 0.66 -23.76 -5.13
N LYS A 103 -0.43 -23.02 -4.89
CA LYS A 103 -1.33 -22.48 -5.93
C LYS A 103 -1.00 -21.05 -6.32
N LEU A 104 0.11 -20.49 -5.82
CA LEU A 104 0.56 -19.16 -6.25
C LEU A 104 0.78 -19.11 -7.75
N ARG A 105 0.36 -18.02 -8.37
CA ARG A 105 0.53 -17.75 -9.80
C ARG A 105 1.29 -16.45 -9.99
N ALA A 106 1.96 -16.31 -11.13
CA ALA A 106 2.51 -15.02 -11.51
C ALA A 106 1.41 -13.94 -11.59
N THR A 107 1.73 -12.73 -11.16
CA THR A 107 0.81 -11.61 -11.30
C THR A 107 0.93 -11.01 -12.68
N ARG A 108 -0.16 -10.45 -13.21
CA ARG A 108 -0.17 -9.73 -14.47
C ARG A 108 -0.66 -8.31 -14.25
N ASN A 109 0.10 -7.36 -14.74
CA ASN A 109 -0.24 -5.95 -14.74
C ASN A 109 -0.52 -5.50 -16.18
N GLN A 110 -1.71 -4.97 -16.41
CA GLN A 110 -2.11 -4.38 -17.67
C GLN A 110 -1.88 -2.88 -17.63
N LYS A 111 -1.23 -2.34 -18.66
CA LYS A 111 -0.95 -0.91 -18.80
C LYS A 111 -1.56 -0.40 -20.10
N LEU A 112 -2.13 0.80 -20.01
CA LEU A 112 -2.63 1.58 -21.13
C LEU A 112 -2.06 3.00 -20.99
N ASP A 113 -1.47 3.52 -22.03
CA ASP A 113 -0.96 4.89 -22.13
C ASP A 113 -1.50 5.53 -23.40
N LEU A 114 -2.04 6.74 -23.28
CA LEU A 114 -2.50 7.56 -24.39
C LEU A 114 -1.87 8.93 -24.26
N ARG A 115 -1.26 9.46 -25.34
CA ARG A 115 -0.69 10.81 -25.34
C ARG A 115 -1.09 11.55 -26.59
N LEU A 116 -1.61 12.75 -26.40
CA LEU A 116 -1.82 13.73 -27.45
C LEU A 116 -0.74 14.82 -27.34
N SER A 117 -0.04 15.11 -28.42
CA SER A 117 0.98 16.16 -28.47
C SER A 117 0.73 17.11 -29.62
N ALA A 118 0.93 18.39 -29.37
CA ALA A 118 0.91 19.45 -30.36
C ALA A 118 2.22 20.23 -30.28
N GLU A 119 2.88 20.42 -31.43
CA GLU A 119 4.05 21.26 -31.58
C GLU A 119 3.75 22.37 -32.57
N TRP A 120 3.98 23.62 -32.18
CA TRP A 120 3.82 24.81 -33.01
C TRP A 120 5.06 25.70 -32.91
N GLY A 121 5.88 25.67 -33.94
CA GLY A 121 7.23 26.23 -33.90
C GLY A 121 8.05 25.53 -32.82
N ARG A 122 8.46 26.26 -31.78
CA ARG A 122 9.19 25.72 -30.62
C ARG A 122 8.29 25.52 -29.39
N ASN A 123 6.99 25.81 -29.54
CA ASN A 123 6.03 25.58 -28.49
C ASN A 123 5.57 24.12 -28.52
N ARG A 124 5.40 23.53 -27.37
CA ARG A 124 4.90 22.15 -27.23
C ARG A 124 3.88 22.08 -26.12
N ILE A 125 2.78 21.41 -26.41
CA ILE A 125 1.79 20.98 -25.40
C ILE A 125 1.59 19.48 -25.53
N SER A 126 1.52 18.77 -24.41
CA SER A 126 1.13 17.36 -24.40
C SER A 126 0.23 17.05 -23.22
N VAL A 127 -0.75 16.19 -23.47
CA VAL A 127 -1.62 15.62 -22.46
C VAL A 127 -1.49 14.10 -22.56
N SER A 128 -1.22 13.45 -21.43
CA SER A 128 -1.13 12.00 -21.35
C SER A 128 -2.15 11.48 -20.36
N TYR A 129 -2.81 10.37 -20.71
CA TYR A 129 -3.61 9.57 -19.80
C TYR A 129 -2.97 8.19 -19.67
N PHE A 130 -2.85 7.69 -18.45
CA PHE A 130 -2.43 6.32 -18.23
C PHE A 130 -3.37 5.58 -17.30
N ARG A 131 -3.41 4.26 -17.45
CA ARG A 131 -4.12 3.35 -16.57
C ARG A 131 -3.32 2.07 -16.39
N GLU A 132 -3.15 1.66 -15.12
CA GLU A 132 -2.59 0.36 -14.75
C GLU A 132 -3.60 -0.43 -13.93
N LEU A 133 -3.73 -1.72 -14.24
CA LEU A 133 -4.61 -2.64 -13.51
C LEU A 133 -3.89 -3.96 -13.25
N MET A 134 -3.74 -4.28 -11.96
CA MET A 134 -3.26 -5.56 -11.48
C MET A 134 -4.32 -6.15 -10.53
N THR A 135 -4.84 -7.32 -10.84
CA THR A 135 -5.93 -7.95 -10.08
C THR A 135 -5.50 -9.14 -9.23
N THR A 136 -4.27 -9.60 -9.40
CA THR A 136 -3.73 -10.84 -8.81
C THR A 136 -2.41 -10.61 -8.08
N GLY A 137 -2.25 -9.44 -7.45
CA GLY A 137 -1.04 -9.08 -6.70
C GLY A 137 -0.82 -10.00 -5.50
N PHE A 138 0.44 -10.12 -5.10
CA PHE A 138 0.82 -10.92 -3.94
C PHE A 138 0.51 -10.19 -2.64
N ARG A 139 0.04 -10.94 -1.66
CA ARG A 139 -0.10 -10.53 -0.27
C ARG A 139 -0.05 -11.73 0.66
N TYR A 140 0.20 -11.49 1.94
CA TYR A 140 -0.11 -12.45 2.97
C TYR A 140 -1.59 -12.32 3.34
N ARG A 141 -2.30 -13.44 3.31
CA ARG A 141 -3.71 -13.53 3.69
C ARG A 141 -3.82 -14.27 5.02
N SER A 142 -4.63 -13.74 5.93
CA SER A 142 -4.99 -14.43 7.15
C SER A 142 -5.75 -15.71 6.84
N THR A 143 -5.29 -16.83 7.38
CA THR A 143 -5.93 -18.13 7.41
C THR A 143 -6.25 -18.48 8.85
N ALA A 144 -7.22 -19.34 9.09
CA ALA A 144 -7.58 -19.75 10.42
C ALA A 144 -7.87 -21.25 10.49
N GLN A 145 -7.50 -21.86 11.60
CA GLN A 145 -7.77 -23.26 11.89
C GLN A 145 -8.13 -23.43 13.35
N VAL A 146 -8.81 -24.53 13.65
CA VAL A 146 -9.13 -24.95 15.01
C VAL A 146 -8.11 -25.97 15.48
N TYR A 147 -7.54 -25.71 16.66
CA TYR A 147 -6.53 -26.57 17.28
C TYR A 147 -7.07 -27.16 18.56
N ALA A 148 -7.05 -28.48 18.66
CA ALA A 148 -7.42 -29.22 19.86
C ALA A 148 -6.24 -29.28 20.82
N TYR A 149 -6.48 -29.07 22.11
CA TYR A 149 -5.47 -29.17 23.16
C TYR A 149 -6.05 -29.63 24.47
N ASN A 150 -5.22 -30.04 25.42
CA ASN A 150 -5.62 -30.36 26.77
C ASN A 150 -5.47 -29.10 27.65
N LYS A 151 -6.55 -28.64 28.26
CA LYS A 151 -6.52 -27.55 29.24
C LYS A 151 -6.39 -28.15 30.62
N TYR A 152 -5.19 -28.03 31.19
CA TYR A 152 -4.92 -28.54 32.53
C TYR A 152 -5.42 -27.58 33.60
N ASP A 153 -5.91 -28.13 34.70
CA ASP A 153 -6.47 -27.39 35.84
C ASP A 153 -5.34 -27.01 36.81
N ALA A 154 -4.83 -25.77 36.72
CA ALA A 154 -3.83 -25.29 37.65
C ALA A 154 -4.29 -25.25 39.13
N SER A 155 -5.59 -25.18 39.37
CA SER A 155 -6.13 -25.14 40.74
C SER A 155 -6.05 -26.49 41.47
N ALA A 156 -5.85 -27.57 40.72
CA ALA A 156 -5.64 -28.91 41.29
C ALA A 156 -4.22 -29.13 41.83
N ILE A 157 -3.30 -28.15 41.63
CA ILE A 157 -1.94 -28.26 42.12
C ILE A 157 -1.87 -27.86 43.59
N ASP A 158 -1.54 -28.82 44.46
CA ASP A 158 -1.28 -28.55 45.88
C ASP A 158 0.15 -28.00 46.06
N TYR A 159 0.27 -26.70 46.15
CA TYR A 159 1.54 -25.98 46.29
C TYR A 159 2.31 -26.34 47.56
N THR A 160 1.64 -26.86 48.57
CA THR A 160 2.24 -27.23 49.87
C THR A 160 3.04 -28.53 49.78
N GLN A 161 2.74 -29.39 48.82
CA GLN A 161 3.40 -30.67 48.59
C GLN A 161 4.49 -30.62 47.51
N LEU A 162 4.65 -29.47 46.87
CA LEU A 162 5.62 -29.36 45.78
C LEU A 162 7.05 -29.28 46.28
N THR A 163 7.88 -30.25 45.89
CA THR A 163 9.34 -30.28 46.08
C THR A 163 10.10 -29.82 44.87
N GLY A 164 9.42 -29.60 43.72
CA GLY A 164 9.94 -29.17 42.44
C GLY A 164 8.82 -28.78 41.48
N GLN A 165 9.07 -28.78 40.19
CA GLN A 165 8.03 -28.51 39.21
C GLN A 165 6.89 -29.51 39.30
N PRO A 166 5.62 -29.08 39.14
CA PRO A 166 4.46 -30.01 39.12
C PRO A 166 4.63 -31.06 38.03
N ASP A 167 4.26 -32.29 38.34
CA ASP A 167 4.22 -33.37 37.36
C ASP A 167 2.91 -33.25 36.55
N ILE A 168 3.03 -32.91 35.26
CA ILE A 168 1.89 -32.73 34.37
C ILE A 168 0.99 -33.98 34.27
N SER A 169 1.54 -35.17 34.48
CA SER A 169 0.80 -36.45 34.40
C SER A 169 -0.23 -36.62 35.52
N THR A 170 -0.05 -35.92 36.63
CA THR A 170 -0.93 -35.96 37.79
C THR A 170 -2.03 -34.91 37.79
N ILE A 171 -1.93 -33.93 36.91
CA ILE A 171 -2.84 -32.80 36.84
C ILE A 171 -4.04 -33.15 35.96
N PRO A 172 -5.28 -33.01 36.44
CA PRO A 172 -6.46 -33.25 35.62
C PRO A 172 -6.56 -32.23 34.48
N TYR A 173 -7.10 -32.65 33.34
CA TYR A 173 -7.30 -31.78 32.19
C TYR A 173 -8.69 -32.02 31.57
N THR A 174 -9.15 -30.99 30.84
CA THR A 174 -10.31 -31.07 29.95
C THR A 174 -9.88 -30.87 28.50
N PRO A 175 -10.38 -31.69 27.55
CA PRO A 175 -10.19 -31.42 26.14
C PRO A 175 -10.80 -30.06 25.77
N ALA A 176 -10.04 -29.26 25.08
CA ALA A 176 -10.44 -27.93 24.63
C ALA A 176 -10.00 -27.72 23.19
N ALA A 177 -10.59 -26.73 22.55
CA ALA A 177 -10.17 -26.27 21.23
C ALA A 177 -10.17 -24.73 21.18
N ARG A 178 -9.36 -24.16 20.32
CA ARG A 178 -9.35 -22.72 20.05
C ARG A 178 -9.04 -22.43 18.61
N ILE A 179 -9.51 -21.28 18.14
CA ILE A 179 -9.20 -20.79 16.81
C ILE A 179 -7.88 -20.01 16.86
N GLU A 180 -6.96 -20.36 16.00
CA GLU A 180 -5.75 -19.57 15.79
C GLU A 180 -5.65 -19.11 14.35
N SER A 181 -5.18 -17.87 14.20
CA SER A 181 -4.97 -17.25 12.89
C SER A 181 -3.51 -17.29 12.52
N THR A 182 -3.24 -17.79 11.34
CA THR A 182 -1.93 -17.75 10.71
C THR A 182 -2.01 -16.93 9.40
N SER A 183 -0.94 -16.85 8.65
CA SER A 183 -0.97 -16.18 7.36
C SER A 183 -0.15 -16.92 6.33
N ARG A 184 -0.62 -16.94 5.09
CA ARG A 184 0.10 -17.51 3.97
C ARG A 184 0.08 -16.57 2.75
N PRO A 185 1.09 -16.67 1.86
CA PRO A 185 1.10 -15.91 0.61
C PRO A 185 -0.06 -16.28 -0.30
N GLU A 186 -0.68 -15.29 -0.94
CA GLU A 186 -1.77 -15.50 -1.89
C GLU A 186 -1.82 -14.43 -2.97
N ASN A 187 -2.42 -14.74 -4.13
CA ASN A 187 -2.76 -13.77 -5.17
C ASN A 187 -4.07 -13.06 -4.79
N GLY A 188 -3.99 -12.19 -3.81
CA GLY A 188 -5.16 -11.61 -3.14
C GLY A 188 -5.18 -10.09 -3.10
N SER A 189 -4.31 -9.38 -3.84
CA SER A 189 -4.36 -7.93 -3.91
C SER A 189 -4.72 -7.41 -5.31
N MET A 190 -5.45 -6.30 -5.33
CA MET A 190 -5.78 -5.57 -6.55
C MET A 190 -5.24 -4.15 -6.45
N ILE A 191 -4.59 -3.68 -7.50
CA ILE A 191 -4.08 -2.32 -7.62
C ILE A 191 -4.62 -1.74 -8.93
N ARG A 192 -5.25 -0.57 -8.84
CA ARG A 192 -5.62 0.25 -9.98
C ARG A 192 -4.96 1.61 -9.83
N LYS A 193 -4.26 2.04 -10.87
CA LYS A 193 -3.70 3.38 -10.96
C LYS A 193 -4.19 4.01 -12.24
N GLU A 194 -4.51 5.28 -12.19
CA GLU A 194 -4.87 6.08 -13.34
C GLU A 194 -4.42 7.52 -13.13
N GLY A 195 -4.12 8.22 -14.19
CA GLY A 195 -3.72 9.61 -14.09
C GLY A 195 -3.75 10.33 -15.42
N VAL A 196 -3.73 11.66 -15.29
CA VAL A 196 -3.62 12.60 -16.40
C VAL A 196 -2.42 13.50 -16.13
N GLU A 197 -1.55 13.65 -17.13
CA GLU A 197 -0.41 14.53 -17.08
C GLU A 197 -0.54 15.58 -18.18
N LEU A 198 -0.24 16.82 -17.83
CA LEU A 198 -0.17 17.97 -18.74
C LEU A 198 1.26 18.51 -18.75
N GLN A 199 1.79 18.77 -19.92
CA GLN A 199 3.04 19.48 -20.09
C GLN A 199 2.89 20.57 -21.15
N ILE A 200 3.27 21.79 -20.82
CA ILE A 200 3.31 22.94 -21.73
C ILE A 200 4.73 23.54 -21.68
N MET A 201 5.32 23.72 -22.82
CA MET A 201 6.60 24.39 -22.97
C MET A 201 6.45 25.45 -24.06
N THR A 202 6.88 26.67 -23.76
CA THR A 202 6.86 27.75 -24.74
C THR A 202 8.27 28.14 -25.16
N GLU A 203 8.41 28.59 -26.38
CA GLU A 203 9.55 29.44 -26.74
C GLU A 203 9.48 30.74 -25.94
N ARG A 204 10.56 31.50 -25.98
CA ARG A 204 10.57 32.82 -25.34
C ARG A 204 9.56 33.73 -26.00
N ILE A 205 8.62 34.26 -25.20
CA ILE A 205 7.63 35.24 -25.60
C ILE A 205 8.33 36.62 -25.72
N PRO A 206 8.45 37.19 -26.91
CA PRO A 206 9.33 38.38 -27.11
C PRO A 206 8.94 39.60 -26.29
N VAL A 207 7.64 39.81 -26.07
CA VAL A 207 7.11 41.00 -25.36
C VAL A 207 7.59 41.04 -23.90
N ILE A 208 7.68 39.88 -23.25
CA ILE A 208 8.05 39.76 -21.82
C ILE A 208 9.41 39.07 -21.64
N ASN A 209 10.06 38.68 -22.73
CA ASN A 209 11.33 37.94 -22.75
C ASN A 209 11.30 36.70 -21.83
N THR A 210 10.16 36.02 -21.70
CA THR A 210 9.96 34.91 -20.78
C THR A 210 9.60 33.64 -21.52
N SER A 211 10.23 32.54 -21.19
CA SER A 211 9.75 31.19 -21.53
C SER A 211 9.08 30.56 -20.36
N LEU A 212 8.08 29.72 -20.64
CA LEU A 212 7.24 29.04 -19.64
C LEU A 212 7.35 27.53 -19.80
N ILE A 213 7.51 26.82 -18.69
CA ILE A 213 7.35 25.38 -18.60
C ILE A 213 6.31 25.12 -17.50
N LEU A 214 5.17 24.57 -17.87
CA LEU A 214 4.13 24.13 -16.94
C LEU A 214 4.02 22.61 -17.01
N GLY A 215 4.24 21.94 -15.88
CA GLY A 215 3.93 20.55 -15.68
C GLY A 215 2.75 20.43 -14.72
N GLY A 216 1.82 19.53 -15.00
CA GLY A 216 0.70 19.22 -14.11
C GLY A 216 0.40 17.74 -14.13
N ALA A 217 0.03 17.17 -12.99
CA ALA A 217 -0.31 15.77 -12.90
C ALA A 217 -1.43 15.54 -11.88
N TRP A 218 -2.45 14.81 -12.31
CA TRP A 218 -3.46 14.23 -11.45
C TRP A 218 -3.29 12.71 -11.42
N PHE A 219 -3.22 12.13 -10.22
CA PHE A 219 -3.10 10.70 -10.01
C PHE A 219 -4.17 10.20 -9.07
N ARG A 220 -4.68 9.02 -9.36
CA ARG A 220 -5.53 8.24 -8.48
C ARG A 220 -4.98 6.82 -8.40
N SER A 221 -4.76 6.33 -7.19
CA SER A 221 -4.40 4.94 -6.94
C SER A 221 -5.36 4.31 -5.95
N THR A 222 -5.87 3.13 -6.30
CA THR A 222 -6.71 2.31 -5.43
C THR A 222 -6.01 0.99 -5.18
N TYR A 223 -5.83 0.67 -3.91
CA TYR A 223 -5.39 -0.65 -3.45
C TYR A 223 -6.57 -1.31 -2.74
N SER A 224 -6.82 -2.59 -3.02
CA SER A 224 -7.88 -3.35 -2.38
C SER A 224 -7.54 -4.84 -2.31
N ASN A 225 -8.30 -5.58 -1.50
CA ASN A 225 -8.31 -7.02 -1.55
C ASN A 225 -9.15 -7.54 -2.70
N SER A 226 -8.77 -8.70 -3.21
CA SER A 226 -9.56 -9.46 -4.19
C SER A 226 -10.06 -10.79 -3.64
N VAL A 227 -9.83 -11.08 -2.35
CA VAL A 227 -10.21 -12.32 -1.67
C VAL A 227 -10.76 -12.02 -0.28
N PRO A 228 -11.70 -12.83 0.25
CA PRO A 228 -12.21 -12.68 1.62
C PRO A 228 -11.12 -12.86 2.68
N LEU A 229 -11.29 -12.19 3.82
CA LEU A 229 -10.36 -12.20 4.95
C LEU A 229 -11.02 -12.69 6.22
N PHE A 230 -10.29 -13.48 7.01
CA PHE A 230 -10.65 -13.75 8.39
C PHE A 230 -10.31 -12.55 9.27
N TYR A 231 -11.23 -12.22 10.15
CA TYR A 231 -11.04 -11.16 11.14
C TYR A 231 -11.66 -11.54 12.48
N ALA A 232 -10.86 -11.41 13.54
CA ALA A 232 -11.28 -11.67 14.91
C ALA A 232 -11.94 -10.41 15.47
N VAL A 233 -13.22 -10.51 15.80
CA VAL A 233 -13.92 -9.46 16.54
C VAL A 233 -13.61 -9.63 18.01
N SER A 234 -12.96 -8.64 18.62
CA SER A 234 -12.64 -8.64 20.03
C SER A 234 -13.87 -8.31 20.85
N GLY A 235 -14.14 -9.10 21.86
CA GLY A 235 -15.23 -8.88 22.82
C GLY A 235 -15.41 -10.07 23.75
N VAL A 236 -15.92 -9.78 24.96
CA VAL A 236 -16.32 -10.78 25.95
C VAL A 236 -17.80 -10.59 26.19
N TYR A 237 -18.57 -11.64 25.99
CA TYR A 237 -20.02 -11.63 26.11
C TYR A 237 -20.44 -12.73 27.09
N GLY A 238 -20.86 -12.33 28.30
CA GLY A 238 -20.93 -13.24 29.43
C GLY A 238 -19.52 -13.76 29.78
N ASP A 239 -19.35 -15.06 29.82
CA ASP A 239 -18.08 -15.73 30.09
C ASP A 239 -17.35 -16.16 28.81
N VAL A 240 -17.85 -15.77 27.62
CA VAL A 240 -17.34 -16.18 26.32
C VAL A 240 -16.50 -15.10 25.67
N ILE A 241 -15.23 -15.41 25.39
CA ILE A 241 -14.36 -14.60 24.52
C ILE A 241 -14.75 -14.96 23.08
N LEU A 242 -15.34 -14.01 22.36
CA LEU A 242 -15.90 -14.25 21.03
C LEU A 242 -14.88 -14.80 20.04
N SER A 243 -13.67 -14.22 20.02
CA SER A 243 -12.58 -14.63 19.11
C SER A 243 -12.08 -16.05 19.32
N ASP A 244 -12.29 -16.63 20.51
CA ASP A 244 -11.88 -17.99 20.82
C ASP A 244 -12.91 -19.02 20.34
N GLN A 245 -14.16 -18.58 20.12
CA GLN A 245 -15.28 -19.44 19.71
C GLN A 245 -15.64 -19.28 18.24
N TYR A 246 -15.61 -18.04 17.73
CA TYR A 246 -16.08 -17.72 16.39
C TYR A 246 -15.15 -16.74 15.69
N LEU A 247 -14.84 -17.00 14.41
CA LEU A 247 -14.03 -16.10 13.61
C LEU A 247 -14.75 -15.76 12.31
N GLY A 248 -15.05 -14.48 12.12
CA GLY A 248 -15.75 -14.00 10.94
C GLY A 248 -14.88 -14.01 9.67
N LEU A 249 -15.47 -14.41 8.55
CA LEU A 249 -14.92 -14.29 7.21
C LEU A 249 -15.65 -13.17 6.46
N TYR A 250 -14.92 -12.13 6.05
CA TYR A 250 -15.50 -10.93 5.47
C TYR A 250 -15.03 -10.73 4.04
N ASN A 251 -15.94 -10.28 3.18
CA ASN A 251 -15.62 -9.89 1.81
C ASN A 251 -15.21 -8.40 1.76
N TRP A 252 -14.24 -8.03 2.55
CA TRP A 252 -13.76 -6.66 2.61
C TRP A 252 -12.85 -6.32 1.44
N GLN A 253 -13.03 -5.14 0.92
CA GLN A 253 -12.05 -4.57 0.01
C GLN A 253 -10.80 -4.06 0.73
N ASP A 254 -10.78 -4.03 2.05
CA ASP A 254 -9.65 -3.71 2.94
C ASP A 254 -8.53 -2.95 2.21
N GLY A 255 -8.83 -1.71 1.86
CA GLY A 255 -7.92 -0.98 1.02
C GLY A 255 -8.06 0.52 1.17
N SER A 256 -7.33 1.22 0.32
CA SER A 256 -7.28 2.67 0.33
C SER A 256 -7.32 3.24 -1.07
N GLU A 257 -7.88 4.42 -1.16
CA GLU A 257 -7.82 5.27 -2.34
C GLU A 257 -7.00 6.52 -2.01
N ASN A 258 -6.03 6.83 -2.86
CA ASN A 258 -5.23 8.04 -2.77
C ASN A 258 -5.38 8.82 -4.06
N GLN A 259 -5.55 10.14 -3.96
CA GLN A 259 -5.60 11.06 -5.10
C GLN A 259 -4.65 12.22 -4.84
N SER A 260 -4.00 12.70 -5.88
CA SER A 260 -3.20 13.92 -5.83
C SER A 260 -3.32 14.69 -7.13
N LEU A 261 -3.31 16.01 -7.03
CA LEU A 261 -3.20 16.95 -8.14
C LEU A 261 -2.12 17.97 -7.79
N SER A 262 -1.09 18.05 -8.60
CA SER A 262 -0.02 19.02 -8.43
C SER A 262 0.36 19.66 -9.75
N THR A 263 0.89 20.88 -9.69
CA THR A 263 1.45 21.60 -10.84
C THR A 263 2.75 22.28 -10.47
N ASN A 264 3.66 22.32 -11.43
CA ASN A 264 4.94 23.05 -11.35
C ASN A 264 5.03 24.00 -12.52
N LEU A 265 5.13 25.28 -12.23
CA LEU A 265 5.32 26.34 -13.21
C LEU A 265 6.72 26.92 -13.08
N LEU A 266 7.50 26.83 -14.15
CA LEU A 266 8.80 27.46 -14.26
C LEU A 266 8.73 28.60 -15.29
N LEU A 267 9.10 29.81 -14.87
CA LEU A 267 9.23 30.99 -15.69
C LEU A 267 10.71 31.36 -15.78
N ASP A 268 11.23 31.49 -16.98
CA ASP A 268 12.61 31.94 -17.24
C ASP A 268 12.57 33.23 -18.02
N THR A 269 12.77 34.34 -17.31
CA THR A 269 12.70 35.70 -17.83
C THR A 269 14.10 36.23 -18.04
N GLN A 270 14.43 36.61 -19.27
CA GLN A 270 15.71 37.24 -19.58
C GLN A 270 15.57 38.76 -19.62
N ILE A 271 16.53 39.45 -19.00
CA ILE A 271 16.62 40.89 -18.96
C ILE A 271 17.95 41.25 -19.65
N PRO A 272 17.95 41.33 -21.00
CA PRO A 272 19.20 41.49 -21.78
C PRO A 272 19.99 42.74 -21.43
N GLN A 273 19.29 43.84 -21.13
CA GLN A 273 19.91 45.14 -20.80
C GLN A 273 20.86 45.04 -19.58
N TRP A 274 20.56 44.12 -18.65
CA TRP A 274 21.36 43.92 -17.43
C TRP A 274 22.14 42.62 -17.45
N GLY A 275 22.01 41.81 -18.50
CA GLY A 275 22.61 40.47 -18.56
C GLY A 275 22.12 39.57 -17.44
N LEU A 276 20.84 39.70 -17.03
CA LEU A 276 20.22 38.95 -15.97
C LEU A 276 19.24 37.92 -16.51
N ILE A 277 19.13 36.80 -15.80
CA ILE A 277 18.09 35.79 -15.98
C ILE A 277 17.41 35.63 -14.64
N LEU A 278 16.11 35.86 -14.61
CA LEU A 278 15.24 35.59 -13.45
C LEU A 278 14.47 34.31 -13.71
N THR A 279 14.74 33.28 -12.91
CA THR A 279 13.98 32.04 -12.92
C THR A 279 13.06 32.00 -11.71
N THR A 280 11.75 31.88 -11.96
CA THR A 280 10.72 31.73 -10.93
C THR A 280 10.11 30.34 -11.04
N ALA A 281 10.17 29.56 -9.98
CA ALA A 281 9.49 28.27 -9.89
C ALA A 281 8.35 28.35 -8.90
N ILE A 282 7.14 27.95 -9.33
CA ILE A 282 5.95 27.90 -8.50
C ILE A 282 5.50 26.45 -8.41
N GLU A 283 5.55 25.89 -7.23
CA GLU A 283 5.12 24.53 -6.92
C GLU A 283 3.76 24.59 -6.24
N SER A 284 2.80 23.84 -6.77
CA SER A 284 1.44 23.87 -6.27
C SER A 284 0.93 22.46 -6.05
N THR A 285 0.44 22.18 -4.85
CA THR A 285 -0.33 20.98 -4.54
C THR A 285 -1.77 21.36 -4.33
N TRP A 286 -2.63 21.07 -5.31
CA TRP A 286 -4.04 21.47 -5.33
C TRP A 286 -4.92 20.55 -4.52
N LEU A 287 -4.59 19.24 -4.56
CA LEU A 287 -5.38 18.20 -3.91
C LEU A 287 -4.45 17.07 -3.47
N VAL A 288 -4.55 16.71 -2.21
CA VAL A 288 -4.16 15.38 -1.72
C VAL A 288 -5.33 14.85 -0.92
N SER A 289 -5.83 13.70 -1.32
CA SER A 289 -6.98 13.05 -0.67
C SER A 289 -6.65 11.59 -0.41
N ARG A 290 -6.95 11.11 0.80
CA ARG A 290 -6.81 9.71 1.20
C ARG A 290 -8.08 9.25 1.88
N ARG A 291 -8.56 8.08 1.54
CA ARG A 291 -9.67 7.43 2.24
C ARG A 291 -9.46 5.93 2.31
N ARG A 292 -10.06 5.32 3.32
CA ARG A 292 -10.28 3.87 3.32
C ARG A 292 -11.42 3.54 2.38
N LEU A 293 -11.36 2.40 1.72
CA LEU A 293 -12.49 1.91 0.93
C LEU A 293 -13.63 1.53 1.87
N PRO A 294 -14.88 1.79 1.49
CA PRO A 294 -16.04 1.37 2.26
C PRO A 294 -16.03 -0.14 2.48
N GLN A 295 -16.36 -0.56 3.69
CA GLN A 295 -16.45 -1.94 4.09
C GLN A 295 -17.86 -2.22 4.61
N ASP A 296 -18.43 -3.31 4.15
CA ASP A 296 -19.60 -3.90 4.77
C ASP A 296 -19.13 -4.72 5.98
N GLY A 297 -19.54 -4.35 7.18
CA GLY A 297 -19.16 -5.04 8.40
C GLY A 297 -19.84 -6.39 8.60
N ARG A 298 -20.62 -6.87 7.63
CA ARG A 298 -21.31 -8.15 7.67
C ARG A 298 -20.37 -9.28 7.22
N PRO A 299 -20.16 -10.34 8.01
CA PRO A 299 -19.42 -11.50 7.56
C PRO A 299 -20.22 -12.27 6.50
N ILE A 300 -19.53 -12.91 5.55
CA ILE A 300 -20.13 -13.84 4.60
C ILE A 300 -20.24 -15.25 5.18
N ALA A 301 -19.34 -15.58 6.12
CA ALA A 301 -19.29 -16.85 6.82
C ALA A 301 -18.56 -16.67 8.15
N TYR A 302 -18.58 -17.68 9.00
CA TYR A 302 -17.80 -17.75 10.23
C TYR A 302 -17.24 -19.16 10.44
N LEU A 303 -16.07 -19.23 11.07
CA LEU A 303 -15.47 -20.47 11.54
C LEU A 303 -15.95 -20.72 12.98
N ASP A 304 -16.47 -21.91 13.24
CA ASP A 304 -16.92 -22.33 14.56
C ASP A 304 -15.87 -23.24 15.21
N VAL A 305 -15.49 -22.95 16.44
CA VAL A 305 -14.52 -23.75 17.21
C VAL A 305 -15.02 -25.16 17.51
N HIS A 306 -16.35 -25.34 17.67
CA HIS A 306 -16.94 -26.58 18.13
C HIS A 306 -16.88 -27.73 17.13
N ASP A 307 -16.98 -27.39 15.84
CA ASP A 307 -16.92 -28.41 14.78
C ASP A 307 -15.78 -28.18 13.78
N GLY A 308 -15.06 -27.06 13.92
CA GLY A 308 -13.95 -26.68 13.05
C GLY A 308 -14.34 -26.36 11.63
N LYS A 309 -15.61 -26.04 11.36
CA LYS A 309 -16.12 -25.80 10.00
C LYS A 309 -16.49 -24.36 9.77
N LEU A 310 -16.51 -24.02 8.51
CA LEU A 310 -16.96 -22.72 8.01
C LEU A 310 -18.47 -22.80 7.74
N HIS A 311 -19.24 -21.98 8.45
CA HIS A 311 -20.68 -21.86 8.30
C HIS A 311 -21.06 -20.56 7.59
N PRO A 312 -22.07 -20.53 6.71
CA PRO A 312 -22.58 -19.30 6.13
C PRO A 312 -23.19 -18.40 7.21
N TYR A 313 -22.93 -17.10 7.14
CA TYR A 313 -23.54 -16.13 8.04
C TYR A 313 -24.90 -15.70 7.45
N THR A 314 -25.99 -16.03 8.15
CA THR A 314 -27.37 -15.83 7.69
C THR A 314 -28.10 -14.78 8.53
N ALA A 315 -29.36 -14.51 8.22
CA ALA A 315 -30.22 -13.65 9.03
C ALA A 315 -30.50 -14.27 10.43
N GLU A 316 -30.49 -15.60 10.55
CA GLU A 316 -30.61 -16.30 11.84
C GLU A 316 -29.35 -16.10 12.70
N SER A 317 -28.15 -16.07 12.06
CA SER A 317 -26.90 -15.73 12.74
C SER A 317 -26.92 -14.34 13.38
N GLU A 318 -27.65 -13.39 12.80
CA GLU A 318 -27.82 -12.04 13.36
C GLU A 318 -28.70 -12.00 14.61
N GLN A 319 -29.47 -13.05 14.87
CA GLN A 319 -30.34 -13.19 16.06
C GLN A 319 -29.72 -14.06 17.13
N ASP A 320 -28.63 -14.77 16.80
CA ASP A 320 -27.89 -15.59 17.77
C ASP A 320 -27.19 -14.74 18.82
N THR A 321 -27.14 -15.21 20.04
CA THR A 321 -26.59 -14.47 21.19
C THR A 321 -25.13 -14.07 21.02
N TYR A 322 -24.34 -14.89 20.34
CA TYR A 322 -22.90 -14.65 20.12
C TYR A 322 -22.60 -14.19 18.69
N LEU A 323 -23.17 -14.83 17.69
CA LEU A 323 -22.86 -14.57 16.29
C LEU A 323 -23.27 -13.15 15.84
N GLN A 324 -24.31 -12.54 16.44
CA GLN A 324 -24.70 -11.16 16.17
C GLN A 324 -23.54 -10.17 16.36
N HIS A 325 -22.60 -10.48 17.24
CA HIS A 325 -21.44 -9.65 17.55
C HIS A 325 -20.33 -9.74 16.50
N LEU A 326 -20.42 -10.68 15.55
CA LEU A 326 -19.57 -10.68 14.38
C LEU A 326 -19.93 -9.57 13.39
N LEU A 327 -21.14 -8.98 13.50
CA LEU A 327 -21.52 -7.82 12.69
C LEU A 327 -20.79 -6.57 13.20
N ILE A 328 -19.84 -6.07 12.40
CA ILE A 328 -19.05 -4.90 12.73
C ILE A 328 -19.78 -3.64 12.27
N ARG A 329 -20.05 -2.74 13.20
CA ARG A 329 -20.65 -1.45 12.90
C ARG A 329 -19.56 -0.39 12.80
N TYR A 330 -19.35 0.12 11.60
CA TYR A 330 -18.38 1.18 11.35
C TYR A 330 -19.00 2.56 11.56
N SER A 331 -18.20 3.48 12.06
CA SER A 331 -18.58 4.89 12.04
C SER A 331 -18.52 5.46 10.62
N ASP A 332 -19.51 6.24 10.22
CA ASP A 332 -19.55 6.92 8.91
C ASP A 332 -18.33 7.80 8.64
N THR A 333 -17.65 8.23 9.69
CA THR A 333 -16.45 9.05 9.58
C THR A 333 -15.22 8.27 9.14
N LEU A 334 -15.20 6.96 9.34
CA LEU A 334 -14.03 6.10 9.06
C LEU A 334 -13.66 6.08 7.56
N PHE A 335 -14.66 6.17 6.70
CA PHE A 335 -14.50 6.10 5.24
C PHE A 335 -14.51 7.48 4.56
N LYS A 336 -14.68 8.55 5.34
CA LYS A 336 -14.60 9.91 4.80
C LYS A 336 -13.18 10.22 4.35
N PRO A 337 -13.03 10.90 3.20
CA PRO A 337 -11.71 11.28 2.72
C PRO A 337 -11.06 12.32 3.65
N SER A 338 -9.83 12.06 4.04
CA SER A 338 -8.95 13.08 4.61
C SER A 338 -8.35 13.89 3.47
N ARG A 339 -8.47 15.21 3.52
CA ARG A 339 -7.98 16.12 2.48
C ARG A 339 -6.92 17.04 3.04
N ILE A 340 -5.80 17.13 2.34
CA ILE A 340 -4.77 18.13 2.59
C ILE A 340 -5.12 19.34 1.71
N PRO A 341 -5.24 20.55 2.27
CA PRO A 341 -5.59 21.74 1.51
C PRO A 341 -4.46 22.17 0.56
N LEU A 342 -4.79 23.08 -0.33
CA LEU A 342 -3.85 23.74 -1.24
C LEU A 342 -2.55 24.13 -0.53
N ALA A 343 -1.44 23.80 -1.17
CA ALA A 343 -0.11 24.28 -0.79
C ALA A 343 0.53 24.96 -2.00
N LEU A 344 1.12 26.11 -1.76
CA LEU A 344 1.89 26.85 -2.78
C LEU A 344 3.27 27.16 -2.21
N GLY A 345 4.31 27.00 -3.04
CA GLY A 345 5.67 27.42 -2.75
C GLY A 345 6.24 28.18 -3.95
N VAL A 346 6.98 29.25 -3.68
CA VAL A 346 7.65 30.06 -4.70
C VAL A 346 9.13 30.07 -4.43
N ASN A 347 9.90 29.70 -5.46
CA ASN A 347 11.36 29.71 -5.46
C ASN A 347 11.85 30.71 -6.54
N LEU A 348 12.88 31.46 -6.22
CA LEU A 348 13.48 32.45 -7.10
C LEU A 348 14.96 32.17 -7.31
N LYS A 349 15.43 32.34 -8.54
CA LYS A 349 16.86 32.33 -8.87
C LYS A 349 17.17 33.50 -9.81
N VAL A 350 18.14 34.33 -9.43
CA VAL A 350 18.66 35.39 -10.28
C VAL A 350 20.06 35.01 -10.71
N SER A 351 20.28 34.92 -12.01
CA SER A 351 21.58 34.59 -12.60
C SER A 351 22.11 35.76 -13.38
N LYS A 352 23.38 36.10 -13.21
CA LYS A 352 24.08 37.11 -13.97
C LYS A 352 25.25 36.50 -14.74
N GLN A 353 25.29 36.74 -16.02
CA GLN A 353 26.42 36.37 -16.83
C GLN A 353 27.54 37.44 -16.70
N LEU A 354 28.69 37.04 -16.23
CA LEU A 354 29.87 37.87 -16.05
C LEU A 354 30.91 37.52 -17.13
N GLY A 355 30.93 38.33 -18.20
CA GLY A 355 31.74 38.01 -19.36
C GLY A 355 31.26 36.73 -20.08
N ARG A 356 32.23 36.02 -20.72
CA ARG A 356 31.93 34.79 -21.47
C ARG A 356 32.09 33.50 -20.67
N LEU A 357 32.81 33.57 -19.56
CA LEU A 357 33.26 32.40 -18.81
C LEU A 357 32.48 32.15 -17.52
N PHE A 358 31.94 33.18 -16.90
CA PHE A 358 31.35 33.06 -15.56
C PHE A 358 29.86 33.36 -15.57
N THR A 359 29.11 32.58 -14.77
CA THR A 359 27.74 32.89 -14.44
C THR A 359 27.60 32.80 -12.93
N LEU A 360 27.20 33.88 -12.30
CA LEU A 360 26.91 33.96 -10.89
C LEU A 360 25.39 33.86 -10.71
N SER A 361 24.92 32.96 -9.86
CA SER A 361 23.49 32.80 -9.52
C SER A 361 23.29 32.93 -8.03
N LEU A 362 22.29 33.71 -7.66
CA LEU A 362 21.74 33.76 -6.29
C LEU A 362 20.37 33.08 -6.32
N PHE A 363 20.10 32.24 -5.38
CA PHE A 363 18.78 31.59 -5.26
C PHE A 363 18.20 31.74 -3.87
N ALA A 364 16.90 31.83 -3.83
CA ALA A 364 16.08 31.88 -2.62
C ALA A 364 14.92 30.89 -2.80
N ASN A 365 14.89 29.89 -1.96
CA ASN A 365 13.83 28.90 -1.98
C ASN A 365 12.83 29.17 -0.83
N ASN A 366 11.58 28.80 -1.04
CA ASN A 366 10.47 29.08 -0.13
C ASN A 366 10.36 30.58 0.22
N VAL A 367 10.54 31.45 -0.78
CA VAL A 367 10.44 32.92 -0.60
C VAL A 367 9.03 33.33 -0.20
N LEU A 368 8.06 32.70 -0.83
CA LEU A 368 6.65 32.78 -0.50
C LEU A 368 6.11 31.38 -0.39
N ASP A 369 5.36 31.12 0.67
CA ASP A 369 4.64 29.88 0.88
C ASP A 369 3.21 30.14 1.36
N TYR A 370 2.31 29.27 0.94
CA TYR A 370 0.95 29.18 1.46
C TYR A 370 0.71 27.75 1.88
N LEU A 371 0.83 27.49 3.18
CA LEU A 371 0.77 26.18 3.80
C LEU A 371 -0.24 26.17 4.94
N PRO A 372 -1.56 26.26 4.65
CA PRO A 372 -2.57 26.34 5.69
C PRO A 372 -2.57 25.10 6.58
N ASP A 373 -2.85 25.31 7.85
CA ASP A 373 -3.08 24.22 8.80
C ASP A 373 -4.28 23.39 8.36
N TYR A 374 -4.28 22.08 8.68
CA TYR A 374 -5.41 21.21 8.36
C TYR A 374 -5.65 20.18 9.47
N LYS A 375 -6.85 19.61 9.50
CA LYS A 375 -7.24 18.62 10.50
C LYS A 375 -7.18 17.20 9.95
N VAL A 376 -6.65 16.29 10.77
CA VAL A 376 -6.73 14.84 10.56
C VAL A 376 -7.32 14.23 11.82
N GLY A 377 -8.57 13.81 11.76
CA GLY A 377 -9.32 13.44 12.96
C GLY A 377 -9.48 14.64 13.89
N SER A 378 -9.07 14.51 15.15
CA SER A 378 -9.05 15.58 16.15
C SER A 378 -7.77 16.42 16.16
N ALA A 379 -6.70 15.97 15.49
CA ALA A 379 -5.41 16.65 15.47
C ALA A 379 -5.36 17.74 14.41
N THR A 380 -4.83 18.92 14.76
CA THR A 380 -4.46 19.98 13.81
C THR A 380 -2.99 19.82 13.45
N LEU A 381 -2.74 19.66 12.15
CA LEU A 381 -1.40 19.56 11.61
C LEU A 381 -0.99 20.89 11.00
N ARG A 382 0.13 21.42 11.49
CA ARG A 382 0.77 22.63 10.98
C ARG A 382 1.87 22.27 9.99
N ARG A 383 1.93 22.98 8.87
CA ARG A 383 3.00 22.87 7.88
C ARG A 383 3.79 24.16 7.87
N THR A 384 5.08 24.08 7.87
CA THR A 384 5.98 25.25 7.79
C THR A 384 7.07 24.95 6.78
N ALA A 385 7.42 25.94 5.97
CA ALA A 385 8.60 25.93 5.14
C ALA A 385 9.54 27.05 5.62
N THR A 386 10.84 26.76 5.67
CA THR A 386 11.84 27.74 6.06
C THR A 386 12.51 28.27 4.79
N PRO A 387 12.50 29.60 4.54
CA PRO A 387 13.26 30.17 3.46
C PRO A 387 14.75 29.88 3.61
N TYR A 388 15.41 29.53 2.53
CA TYR A 388 16.85 29.40 2.50
C TYR A 388 17.45 30.03 1.24
N PHE A 389 18.68 30.54 1.37
CA PHE A 389 19.36 31.28 0.34
C PHE A 389 20.70 30.63 0.03
N GLY A 390 21.13 30.75 -1.21
CA GLY A 390 22.42 30.24 -1.61
C GLY A 390 22.96 30.92 -2.86
N MET A 391 24.20 30.58 -3.17
CA MET A 391 24.93 31.14 -4.31
C MET A 391 25.61 30.00 -5.08
N GLU A 392 25.57 30.11 -6.41
CA GLU A 392 26.25 29.20 -7.34
C GLU A 392 27.12 30.00 -8.27
N LEU A 393 28.39 29.62 -8.45
CA LEU A 393 29.26 30.11 -9.47
C LEU A 393 29.52 29.02 -10.52
N ARG A 394 29.14 29.27 -11.76
CA ARG A 394 29.40 28.37 -12.89
C ARG A 394 30.51 28.93 -13.75
N ILE A 395 31.49 28.09 -14.04
CA ILE A 395 32.61 28.42 -14.95
C ILE A 395 32.42 27.58 -16.21
N LYS A 396 32.41 28.24 -17.35
CA LYS A 396 32.38 27.56 -18.64
C LYS A 396 33.84 27.41 -19.11
N ILE A 397 34.31 26.19 -19.13
CA ILE A 397 35.63 25.77 -19.58
C ILE A 397 35.60 25.50 -21.08
#